data_2e99d6b715e39fa09be0340430bab314
#
_entry.id   2e99d6b715e39fa09be0340430bab314
#
_cell.length_a   1.000
_cell.length_b   1.000
_cell.length_c   1.000
_cell.angle_alpha   90.00
_cell.angle_beta   90.00
_cell.angle_gamma   90.00
#
_symmetry.space_group_name_H-M   'P 1'
#
loop_
_entity.id
_entity.type
_entity.pdbx_description
1 polymer ?
#
loop_
_entity_poly.entity_id
_entity_poly.type
_entity_poly.pdbx_seq_one_letter_code
_entity_poly.pdbx_strand_id
1 'polypeptide(L)'
;IAVYQPIQIRTLGDASADVLGDHSDHHATGELMTMALKYYQQTYRDMTAIPLVKYIGYPIAGRPANLSADEEAQKAAAFFAYAQHDSNVCPTMEICESGDSSYAKYLGRRYTLPAKKS
;
A
#
# COMPACT_ATOMS: atom_id res chain seq x y z
N ILE A 1 -16.14 -1.98 -7.95
CA ILE A 1 -15.43 -2.41 -9.17
C ILE A 1 -16.31 -2.20 -10.39
N ALA A 2 -17.53 -2.74 -10.42
CA ALA A 2 -18.44 -2.63 -11.59
C ALA A 2 -18.71 -1.18 -12.05
N VAL A 3 -18.82 -0.25 -11.12
CA VAL A 3 -19.10 1.18 -11.43
C VAL A 3 -17.89 1.88 -12.06
N TYR A 4 -16.70 1.66 -11.52
CA TYR A 4 -15.49 2.39 -11.92
C TYR A 4 -14.69 1.72 -13.03
N GLN A 5 -14.89 0.42 -13.26
CA GLN A 5 -14.18 -0.40 -14.26
C GLN A 5 -12.66 -0.13 -14.27
N PRO A 6 -11.96 -0.29 -13.13
CA PRO A 6 -10.56 0.07 -13.01
C PRO A 6 -9.70 -0.82 -13.89
N ILE A 7 -8.64 -0.26 -14.45
CA ILE A 7 -7.63 -1.00 -15.22
C ILE A 7 -6.61 -1.69 -14.31
N GLN A 8 -6.52 -1.30 -13.05
CA GLN A 8 -5.68 -1.88 -12.02
C GLN A 8 -6.27 -1.56 -10.64
N ILE A 9 -6.13 -2.50 -9.71
CA ILE A 9 -6.46 -2.29 -8.30
C ILE A 9 -5.17 -2.35 -7.49
N ARG A 10 -5.01 -1.41 -6.56
CA ARG A 10 -3.91 -1.35 -5.60
C ARG A 10 -4.46 -1.43 -4.19
N THR A 11 -3.88 -2.29 -3.36
CA THR A 11 -4.33 -2.51 -1.97
C THR A 11 -3.15 -2.88 -1.07
N LEU A 12 -3.41 -3.07 0.20
CA LEU A 12 -2.44 -3.61 1.16
C LEU A 12 -2.34 -5.13 1.06
N GLY A 13 -1.26 -5.70 1.60
CA GLY A 13 -1.03 -7.14 1.60
C GLY A 13 -2.01 -7.88 2.52
N ASP A 14 -2.42 -9.06 2.10
CA ASP A 14 -3.10 -10.03 2.96
C ASP A 14 -2.09 -10.73 3.91
N ALA A 15 -2.60 -11.50 4.86
CA ALA A 15 -1.76 -12.25 5.78
C ALA A 15 -0.82 -13.24 5.03
N SER A 16 0.47 -12.93 5.02
CA SER A 16 1.52 -13.76 4.45
C SER A 16 2.81 -13.58 5.26
N ALA A 17 3.80 -14.45 5.05
CA ALA A 17 5.08 -14.36 5.73
C ALA A 17 5.82 -13.03 5.43
N ASP A 18 5.62 -12.45 4.25
CA ASP A 18 6.25 -11.19 3.83
C ASP A 18 5.70 -9.95 4.56
N VAL A 19 4.54 -10.07 5.20
CA VAL A 19 3.86 -8.99 5.94
C VAL A 19 3.71 -9.30 7.43
N LEU A 20 4.50 -10.24 7.97
CA LEU A 20 4.55 -10.51 9.40
C LEU A 20 4.83 -9.23 10.18
N GLY A 21 3.98 -8.94 11.19
CA GLY A 21 4.08 -7.72 12.00
C GLY A 21 3.40 -6.49 11.39
N ASP A 22 2.70 -6.63 10.28
CA ASP A 22 1.84 -5.55 9.77
C ASP A 22 0.53 -5.44 10.58
N HIS A 23 -0.17 -4.32 10.41
CA HIS A 23 -1.40 -4.05 11.14
C HIS A 23 -2.54 -4.95 10.67
N SER A 24 -3.41 -5.38 11.60
CA SER A 24 -4.57 -6.24 11.30
C SER A 24 -5.51 -5.65 10.24
N ASP A 25 -5.70 -4.33 10.25
CA ASP A 25 -6.56 -3.63 9.29
C ASP A 25 -5.96 -3.64 7.88
N HIS A 26 -4.62 -3.65 7.76
CA HIS A 26 -3.95 -3.82 6.48
C HIS A 26 -4.22 -5.20 5.90
N HIS A 27 -4.12 -6.25 6.73
CA HIS A 27 -4.45 -7.63 6.31
C HIS A 27 -5.92 -7.75 5.90
N ALA A 28 -6.84 -7.24 6.72
CA ALA A 28 -8.27 -7.26 6.44
C ALA A 28 -8.60 -6.53 5.11
N THR A 29 -7.99 -5.38 4.88
CA THR A 29 -8.16 -4.63 3.63
C THR A 29 -7.69 -5.44 2.41
N GLY A 30 -6.54 -6.09 2.50
CA GLY A 30 -5.99 -6.94 1.44
C GLY A 30 -6.85 -8.16 1.14
N GLU A 31 -7.35 -8.81 2.18
CA GLU A 31 -8.24 -9.98 2.07
C GLU A 31 -9.59 -9.61 1.47
N LEU A 32 -10.25 -8.57 2.00
CA LEU A 32 -11.54 -8.11 1.49
C LEU A 32 -11.46 -7.69 0.03
N MET A 33 -10.40 -7.00 -0.39
CA MET A 33 -10.20 -6.64 -1.79
C MET A 33 -10.01 -7.88 -2.67
N THR A 34 -9.27 -8.88 -2.19
CA THR A 34 -9.08 -10.14 -2.91
C THR A 34 -10.40 -10.88 -3.10
N MET A 35 -11.22 -10.96 -2.06
CA MET A 35 -12.54 -11.56 -2.12
C MET A 35 -13.48 -10.80 -3.06
N ALA A 36 -13.51 -9.48 -2.97
CA ALA A 36 -14.34 -8.63 -3.82
C ALA A 36 -13.97 -8.77 -5.31
N LEU A 37 -12.67 -8.83 -5.62
CA LEU A 37 -12.21 -9.03 -6.99
C LEU A 37 -12.58 -10.43 -7.51
N LYS A 38 -12.39 -11.45 -6.70
CA LYS A 38 -12.79 -12.83 -7.05
C LYS A 38 -14.29 -12.93 -7.33
N TYR A 39 -15.12 -12.36 -6.46
CA TYR A 39 -16.57 -12.30 -6.66
C TYR A 39 -16.95 -11.56 -7.94
N TYR A 40 -16.31 -10.44 -8.21
CA TYR A 40 -16.53 -9.66 -9.41
C TYR A 40 -16.19 -10.44 -10.68
N GLN A 41 -15.02 -11.10 -10.72
CA GLN A 41 -14.60 -11.92 -11.85
C GLN A 41 -15.51 -13.14 -12.09
N GLN A 42 -16.04 -13.73 -11.02
CA GLN A 42 -17.02 -14.84 -11.14
C GLN A 42 -18.37 -14.39 -11.70
N THR A 43 -18.78 -13.15 -11.37
CA THR A 43 -20.06 -12.58 -11.79
C THR A 43 -20.01 -12.05 -13.23
N TYR A 44 -18.88 -11.47 -13.63
CA TYR A 44 -18.67 -10.82 -14.93
C TYR A 44 -17.58 -11.54 -15.72
N ARG A 45 -17.88 -12.76 -16.18
CA ARG A 45 -16.93 -13.70 -16.79
C ARG A 45 -16.24 -13.21 -18.06
N ASP A 46 -16.84 -12.26 -18.78
CA ASP A 46 -16.34 -11.76 -20.08
C ASP A 46 -15.39 -10.57 -19.93
N MET A 47 -15.01 -10.21 -18.71
CA MET A 47 -14.14 -9.05 -18.48
C MET A 47 -12.68 -9.45 -18.36
N THR A 48 -11.82 -8.61 -18.93
CA THR A 48 -10.36 -8.72 -18.79
C THR A 48 -9.95 -8.81 -17.32
N ALA A 49 -9.04 -9.71 -17.00
CA ALA A 49 -8.51 -9.84 -15.67
C ALA A 49 -7.92 -8.51 -15.18
N ILE A 50 -8.44 -7.98 -14.07
CA ILE A 50 -7.95 -6.74 -13.49
C ILE A 50 -6.74 -7.06 -12.61
N PRO A 51 -5.54 -6.52 -12.91
CA PRO A 51 -4.37 -6.72 -12.08
C PRO A 51 -4.57 -6.20 -10.66
N LEU A 52 -4.23 -7.02 -9.66
CA LEU A 52 -4.24 -6.66 -8.25
C LEU A 52 -2.81 -6.55 -7.74
N VAL A 53 -2.41 -5.33 -7.37
CA VAL A 53 -1.09 -5.05 -6.77
C VAL A 53 -1.26 -4.89 -5.27
N LYS A 54 -0.57 -5.72 -4.50
CA LYS A 54 -0.59 -5.69 -3.04
C LYS A 54 0.71 -5.09 -2.50
N TYR A 55 0.59 -4.05 -1.70
CA TYR A 55 1.72 -3.38 -1.06
C TYR A 55 1.96 -3.92 0.34
N ILE A 56 3.22 -4.02 0.73
CA ILE A 56 3.61 -4.29 2.10
C ILE A 56 3.51 -2.97 2.88
N GLY A 57 2.85 -3.00 4.04
CA GLY A 57 2.66 -1.85 4.91
C GLY A 57 3.85 -1.59 5.83
N TYR A 58 3.64 -1.55 7.14
CA TYR A 58 4.66 -1.19 8.13
C TYR A 58 5.95 -2.04 8.11
N PRO A 59 5.95 -3.33 7.77
CA PRO A 59 7.19 -4.10 7.70
C PRO A 59 8.26 -3.59 6.73
N ILE A 60 7.92 -2.69 5.80
CA ILE A 60 8.92 -2.08 4.91
C ILE A 60 9.94 -1.24 5.65
N ALA A 61 9.65 -0.78 6.86
CA ALA A 61 10.57 0.01 7.67
C ALA A 61 11.91 -0.69 7.92
N GLY A 62 11.90 -2.02 8.02
CA GLY A 62 13.09 -2.85 8.21
C GLY A 62 13.80 -3.25 6.91
N ARG A 63 13.28 -2.85 5.75
CA ARG A 63 13.87 -3.18 4.44
C ARG A 63 14.77 -2.05 3.92
N PRO A 64 15.69 -2.29 2.99
CA PRO A 64 16.45 -1.24 2.34
C PRO A 64 15.58 -0.20 1.65
N ALA A 65 16.03 1.06 1.56
CA ALA A 65 15.40 2.04 0.68
C ALA A 65 15.57 1.58 -0.78
N ASN A 66 14.50 1.72 -1.58
CA ASN A 66 14.47 1.20 -2.96
C ASN A 66 13.77 2.14 -3.95
N LEU A 67 13.43 3.34 -3.53
CA LEU A 67 12.94 4.38 -4.42
C LEU A 67 14.09 5.28 -4.90
N SER A 68 13.98 5.79 -6.12
CA SER A 68 14.83 6.89 -6.59
C SER A 68 14.48 8.18 -5.83
N ALA A 69 15.36 9.18 -5.90
CA ALA A 69 15.13 10.48 -5.26
C ALA A 69 13.83 11.14 -5.77
N ASP A 70 13.53 11.03 -7.07
CA ASP A 70 12.32 11.59 -7.65
C ASP A 70 11.05 10.85 -7.18
N GLU A 71 11.08 9.52 -7.09
CA GLU A 71 9.96 8.73 -6.58
C GLU A 71 9.72 8.99 -5.09
N GLU A 72 10.77 9.11 -4.30
CA GLU A 72 10.69 9.47 -2.88
C GLU A 72 10.10 10.87 -2.71
N ALA A 73 10.54 11.85 -3.48
CA ALA A 73 10.00 13.22 -3.45
C ALA A 73 8.51 13.25 -3.81
N GLN A 74 8.08 12.51 -4.83
CA GLN A 74 6.66 12.39 -5.20
C GLN A 74 5.83 11.74 -4.09
N LYS A 75 6.36 10.66 -3.49
CA LYS A 75 5.70 9.98 -2.36
C LYS A 75 5.59 10.88 -1.15
N ALA A 76 6.66 11.60 -0.81
CA ALA A 76 6.70 12.56 0.29
C ALA A 76 5.69 13.70 0.07
N ALA A 77 5.62 14.25 -1.14
CA ALA A 77 4.65 15.30 -1.47
C ALA A 77 3.19 14.82 -1.27
N ALA A 78 2.86 13.61 -1.71
CA ALA A 78 1.54 13.02 -1.49
C ALA A 78 1.26 12.77 0.00
N PHE A 79 2.25 12.27 0.75
CA PHE A 79 2.13 12.04 2.19
C PHE A 79 1.91 13.35 2.96
N PHE A 80 2.68 14.39 2.69
CA PHE A 80 2.52 15.67 3.38
C PHE A 80 1.25 16.43 2.99
N ALA A 81 0.71 16.21 1.79
CA ALA A 81 -0.62 16.69 1.43
C ALA A 81 -1.71 16.01 2.31
N TYR A 82 -1.60 14.71 2.52
CA TYR A 82 -2.50 13.97 3.44
C TYR A 82 -2.31 14.41 4.90
N ALA A 83 -1.07 14.59 5.36
CA ALA A 83 -0.74 14.94 6.75
C ALA A 83 -1.39 16.27 7.22
N GLN A 84 -1.77 17.15 6.30
CA GLN A 84 -2.54 18.37 6.62
C GLN A 84 -3.93 18.05 7.18
N HIS A 85 -4.43 16.85 6.96
CA HIS A 85 -5.77 16.40 7.33
C HIS A 85 -5.77 15.33 8.44
N ASP A 86 -4.59 14.93 8.94
CA ASP A 86 -4.43 13.91 9.97
C ASP A 86 -3.38 14.33 11.00
N SER A 87 -3.83 14.73 12.18
CA SER A 87 -2.96 15.18 13.28
C SER A 87 -2.14 14.05 13.93
N ASN A 88 -2.37 12.79 13.57
CA ASN A 88 -1.63 11.65 14.10
C ASN A 88 -0.33 11.37 13.32
N VAL A 89 -0.13 12.05 12.19
CA VAL A 89 1.08 11.90 11.37
C VAL A 89 1.90 13.19 11.37
N CYS A 90 3.21 13.06 11.16
CA CYS A 90 4.11 14.21 11.13
C CYS A 90 3.87 15.07 9.86
N PRO A 91 3.74 16.41 10.00
CA PRO A 91 3.35 17.28 8.90
C PRO A 91 4.51 17.68 7.97
N THR A 92 5.78 17.49 8.38
CA THR A 92 6.98 17.84 7.62
C THR A 92 8.05 16.76 7.73
N MET A 93 8.99 16.71 6.80
CA MET A 93 10.12 15.78 6.84
C MET A 93 10.95 15.94 8.11
N GLU A 94 11.26 17.16 8.50
CA GLU A 94 12.03 17.46 9.71
C GLU A 94 11.39 16.87 10.97
N ILE A 95 10.09 17.03 11.10
CA ILE A 95 9.33 16.46 12.24
C ILE A 95 9.28 14.94 12.13
N CYS A 96 9.11 14.39 10.93
CA CYS A 96 9.11 12.93 10.70
C CYS A 96 10.44 12.28 11.05
N GLU A 97 11.55 12.95 10.84
CA GLU A 97 12.89 12.44 11.15
C GLU A 97 13.24 12.55 12.64
N SER A 98 12.72 13.57 13.32
CA SER A 98 13.04 13.85 14.74
C SER A 98 12.21 13.06 15.75
N GLY A 99 11.10 12.44 15.33
CA GLY A 99 10.17 11.76 16.23
C GLY A 99 10.43 10.26 16.41
N ASP A 100 10.02 9.70 17.53
CA ASP A 100 10.11 8.26 17.84
C ASP A 100 9.33 7.39 16.87
N SER A 101 8.26 7.91 16.27
CA SER A 101 7.45 7.24 15.24
C SER A 101 7.81 7.72 13.84
N SER A 102 9.07 7.70 13.50
CA SER A 102 9.60 8.25 12.23
C SER A 102 8.91 7.68 11.00
N TYR A 103 7.92 8.40 10.46
CA TYR A 103 7.32 8.08 9.17
C TYR A 103 8.31 8.24 8.00
N ALA A 104 9.39 9.00 8.18
CA ALA A 104 10.44 9.18 7.19
C ALA A 104 10.99 7.85 6.67
N LYS A 105 11.11 6.84 7.56
CA LYS A 105 11.58 5.50 7.18
C LYS A 105 10.69 4.77 6.16
N TYR A 106 9.45 5.21 5.95
CA TYR A 106 8.55 4.63 4.95
C TYR A 106 8.63 5.32 3.60
N LEU A 107 9.06 6.59 3.56
CA LEU A 107 8.99 7.41 2.35
C LEU A 107 9.93 6.93 1.24
N GLY A 108 11.15 6.49 1.58
CA GLY A 108 12.12 5.95 0.63
C GLY A 108 11.88 4.49 0.20
N ARG A 109 10.74 3.87 0.54
CA ARG A 109 10.50 2.44 0.37
C ARG A 109 9.16 2.13 -0.28
N ARG A 110 9.17 1.19 -1.24
CA ARG A 110 7.95 0.66 -1.85
C ARG A 110 8.16 -0.82 -2.17
N TYR A 111 7.45 -1.68 -1.48
CA TYR A 111 7.52 -3.13 -1.69
C TYR A 111 6.13 -3.69 -1.96
N THR A 112 6.07 -4.61 -2.90
CA THR A 112 4.85 -5.33 -3.25
C THR A 112 5.02 -6.81 -2.98
N LEU A 113 3.90 -7.48 -2.68
CA LEU A 113 3.88 -8.94 -2.68
C LEU A 113 3.99 -9.46 -4.12
N PRO A 114 4.67 -10.61 -4.31
CA PRO A 114 4.67 -11.26 -5.62
C PRO A 114 3.24 -11.61 -6.03
N ALA A 115 2.94 -11.46 -7.33
CA ALA A 115 1.68 -11.93 -7.88
C ALA A 115 1.58 -13.44 -7.61
N LYS A 116 0.50 -13.87 -6.95
CA LYS A 116 0.24 -15.31 -6.81
C LYS A 116 0.05 -15.86 -8.22
N LYS A 117 0.91 -16.79 -8.64
CA LYS A 117 0.66 -17.56 -9.87
C LYS A 117 -0.62 -18.35 -9.61
N SER A 118 -1.63 -18.05 -10.39
CA SER A 118 -2.88 -18.83 -10.46
C SER A 118 -2.62 -20.21 -11.05
#